data_f44131eb08ae8001c4ebe3d539ead4b6
#
_entry.id   f44131eb08ae8001c4ebe3d539ead4b6
#
_cell.length_a   1.000
_cell.length_b   1.000
_cell.length_c   1.000
_cell.angle_alpha   90.00
_cell.angle_beta   90.00
_cell.angle_gamma   90.00
#
_symmetry.space_group_name_H-M   'P 1'
#
loop_
_entity.id
_entity.type
_entity.pdbx_description
1 polymer ?
#
loop_
_entity_poly.entity_id
_entity_poly.type
_entity_poly.pdbx_seq_one_letter_code
_entity_poly.pdbx_strand_id
1 'polypeptide(L)'
;MSSSPQQGTPGGNGLPTPGRRQFLQIAAAGGAAVVLSAAQGTAWAAPATSRTRSYVLVVDGCRPDEITRALTPRLAALRDAGTNFPAARSLPVMETIPNHVMMMTGVRPDRSGVPANAIFDRAESVLRDLDRPTDLHFPTLLERLQERGLTTGSVLSKKYLYGIFGARASYRWEPQPVLPVTGHAPDAATMDALLAMVSGPDPDFVFTNLGDIDRVGHSDVSGTTLRAAREAALAATDMQVGRFVDHLKSTGKWGSSVVMVLADHSMDWSIPSNLISINLILQSRPELQSNITIAQNGGADLLYWTGPEPDRRAGLAAVEQLVGAHDGVLSVNKPADLRLGDEAGDLVAFCRAGWRFSDPYVASNPIPGNHGHPATEPIPFFVSGGSPLVVKGSVSSDAARTADVAPTIGGIYGLKPPAGGYDGTARRSAFAR
;
A
#
# COMPACT_ATOMS: atom_id res chain seq x y z
N MET A 1 -56.63 19.68 50.93
CA MET A 1 -57.39 19.07 49.85
C MET A 1 -56.51 19.11 48.60
N SER A 2 -56.44 18.04 47.92
CA SER A 2 -55.78 17.74 46.65
C SER A 2 -54.36 17.20 46.72
N SER A 3 -54.31 15.91 46.59
CA SER A 3 -53.18 15.00 46.46
C SER A 3 -52.59 15.06 45.01
N SER A 4 -51.26 15.10 44.92
CA SER A 4 -50.54 14.82 43.64
C SER A 4 -49.87 13.45 43.72
N PRO A 5 -49.86 12.63 42.66
CA PRO A 5 -49.20 11.34 42.67
C PRO A 5 -47.72 11.45 42.30
N GLN A 6 -46.91 10.65 42.99
CA GLN A 6 -45.50 10.40 42.67
C GLN A 6 -45.37 9.63 41.35
N GLN A 7 -44.55 10.11 40.44
CA GLN A 7 -44.05 9.34 39.30
C GLN A 7 -42.70 8.72 39.67
N GLY A 8 -42.61 7.39 39.53
CA GLY A 8 -41.41 6.63 39.70
C GLY A 8 -40.43 6.79 38.55
N THR A 9 -39.15 6.93 38.85
CA THR A 9 -38.05 6.90 37.87
C THR A 9 -37.70 5.45 37.52
N PRO A 10 -37.47 5.14 36.20
CA PRO A 10 -36.99 3.81 35.81
C PRO A 10 -35.49 3.69 36.10
N GLY A 11 -35.12 2.55 36.70
CA GLY A 11 -33.76 2.20 37.02
C GLY A 11 -32.87 2.06 35.79
N GLY A 12 -31.68 2.69 35.88
CA GLY A 12 -30.62 2.54 34.90
C GLY A 12 -29.96 1.16 35.02
N ASN A 13 -30.01 0.39 33.96
CA ASN A 13 -29.20 -0.82 33.78
C ASN A 13 -27.74 -0.40 33.55
N GLY A 14 -26.94 -0.33 34.59
CA GLY A 14 -25.48 -0.25 34.50
C GLY A 14 -24.92 -1.58 33.99
N LEU A 15 -24.27 -1.56 32.83
CA LEU A 15 -23.46 -2.67 32.39
C LEU A 15 -22.27 -2.89 33.34
N PRO A 16 -21.96 -4.12 33.75
CA PRO A 16 -20.83 -4.37 34.66
C PRO A 16 -19.50 -4.10 33.94
N THR A 17 -18.64 -3.29 34.53
CA THR A 17 -17.26 -3.09 34.15
C THR A 17 -16.47 -4.39 34.28
N PRO A 18 -15.81 -4.90 33.24
CA PRO A 18 -15.04 -6.14 33.33
C PRO A 18 -13.81 -5.94 34.23
N GLY A 19 -13.62 -6.86 35.19
CA GLY A 19 -12.49 -6.87 36.10
C GLY A 19 -11.16 -7.20 35.39
N ARG A 20 -10.02 -6.82 36.03
CA ARG A 20 -8.65 -7.03 35.52
C ARG A 20 -8.33 -8.43 34.98
N ARG A 21 -8.98 -9.47 35.46
CA ARG A 21 -8.81 -10.84 34.95
C ARG A 21 -9.46 -11.09 33.61
N GLN A 22 -10.53 -10.38 33.25
CA GLN A 22 -11.17 -10.47 31.93
C GLN A 22 -10.37 -9.72 30.86
N PHE A 23 -9.64 -8.66 31.23
CA PHE A 23 -8.75 -7.93 30.33
C PHE A 23 -7.56 -8.78 29.86
N LEU A 24 -7.01 -9.64 30.74
CA LEU A 24 -5.92 -10.56 30.38
C LEU A 24 -6.38 -11.75 29.53
N GLN A 25 -7.66 -12.15 29.64
CA GLN A 25 -8.23 -13.20 28.78
C GLN A 25 -8.58 -12.68 27.38
N ILE A 26 -8.94 -11.40 27.24
CA ILE A 26 -9.19 -10.77 25.94
C ILE A 26 -7.86 -10.53 25.20
N ALA A 27 -6.75 -10.25 25.91
CA ALA A 27 -5.43 -10.13 25.30
C ALA A 27 -4.85 -11.47 24.82
N ALA A 28 -5.29 -12.60 25.40
CA ALA A 28 -4.90 -13.95 24.97
C ALA A 28 -5.80 -14.51 23.87
N ALA A 29 -7.01 -13.96 23.66
CA ALA A 29 -7.95 -14.34 22.62
C ALA A 29 -7.87 -13.47 21.36
N GLY A 30 -6.94 -12.50 21.33
CA GLY A 30 -6.58 -11.72 20.14
C GLY A 30 -5.80 -12.51 19.08
N GLY A 31 -5.92 -13.84 19.10
CA GLY A 31 -5.47 -14.71 18.02
C GLY A 31 -6.25 -14.38 16.76
N ALA A 32 -5.54 -13.94 15.75
CA ALA A 32 -5.99 -13.61 14.42
C ALA A 32 -7.18 -14.47 13.98
N ALA A 33 -8.37 -13.88 13.90
CA ALA A 33 -9.48 -14.50 13.19
C ALA A 33 -9.10 -14.43 11.69
N VAL A 34 -8.43 -15.47 11.19
CA VAL A 34 -8.33 -15.74 9.76
C VAL A 34 -9.74 -16.05 9.32
N VAL A 35 -10.43 -15.10 8.71
CA VAL A 35 -11.76 -15.36 8.15
C VAL A 35 -11.55 -16.28 6.97
N LEU A 36 -11.81 -17.57 7.21
CA LEU A 36 -11.87 -18.61 6.19
C LEU A 36 -13.15 -18.38 5.39
N SER A 37 -13.08 -17.61 4.32
CA SER A 37 -14.07 -17.73 3.26
C SER A 37 -13.74 -19.00 2.48
N ALA A 38 -14.16 -20.15 3.01
CA ALA A 38 -14.02 -21.40 2.31
C ALA A 38 -14.93 -21.40 1.10
N ALA A 39 -14.36 -21.39 -0.08
CA ALA A 39 -14.97 -22.12 -1.18
C ALA A 39 -14.92 -23.60 -0.75
N GLN A 40 -16.07 -24.27 -0.75
CA GLN A 40 -16.29 -25.57 -0.15
C GLN A 40 -15.30 -26.64 -0.63
N GLY A 41 -14.69 -27.28 0.33
CA GLY A 41 -14.28 -28.68 0.30
C GLY A 41 -13.06 -29.05 -0.49
N THR A 42 -11.88 -29.06 0.16
CA THR A 42 -10.91 -30.15 -0.01
C THR A 42 -10.11 -30.31 1.28
N ALA A 43 -9.98 -31.55 1.73
CA ALA A 43 -9.16 -31.91 2.88
C ALA A 43 -7.71 -31.48 2.65
N TRP A 44 -7.09 -30.89 3.67
CA TRP A 44 -5.70 -30.48 3.69
C TRP A 44 -4.78 -31.68 3.41
N ALA A 45 -4.11 -31.67 2.26
CA ALA A 45 -3.03 -32.62 2.03
C ALA A 45 -1.77 -32.14 2.80
N ALA A 46 -1.08 -33.06 3.46
CA ALA A 46 0.20 -32.80 4.10
C ALA A 46 1.20 -32.22 3.06
N PRO A 47 2.04 -31.26 3.43
CA PRO A 47 2.92 -30.58 2.49
C PRO A 47 3.91 -31.58 1.86
N ALA A 48 3.92 -31.63 0.54
CA ALA A 48 4.95 -32.30 -0.21
C ALA A 48 6.29 -31.57 0.03
N THR A 49 7.35 -32.30 0.33
CA THR A 49 8.68 -31.79 0.73
C THR A 49 9.45 -31.02 -0.36
N SER A 50 8.84 -30.76 -1.53
CA SER A 50 9.44 -30.07 -2.67
C SER A 50 8.63 -28.85 -3.17
N ARG A 51 7.58 -28.44 -2.47
CA ARG A 51 6.69 -27.36 -2.88
C ARG A 51 7.37 -26.00 -2.68
N THR A 52 7.52 -25.21 -3.76
CA THR A 52 7.98 -23.82 -3.65
C THR A 52 6.88 -22.93 -3.04
N ARG A 53 7.25 -22.12 -2.08
CA ARG A 53 6.42 -21.08 -1.48
C ARG A 53 6.98 -19.71 -1.81
N SER A 54 6.11 -18.76 -2.12
CA SER A 54 6.52 -17.37 -2.41
C SER A 54 5.81 -16.40 -1.49
N TYR A 55 6.58 -15.46 -0.97
CA TYR A 55 6.10 -14.41 -0.07
C TYR A 55 6.54 -13.07 -0.62
N VAL A 56 5.62 -12.13 -0.73
CA VAL A 56 5.89 -10.72 -1.03
C VAL A 56 5.60 -9.93 0.24
N LEU A 57 6.62 -9.31 0.80
CA LEU A 57 6.53 -8.44 1.97
C LEU A 57 6.74 -7.00 1.51
N VAL A 58 5.70 -6.18 1.58
CA VAL A 58 5.78 -4.75 1.31
C VAL A 58 6.08 -4.05 2.63
N VAL A 59 7.23 -3.40 2.72
CA VAL A 59 7.62 -2.50 3.82
C VAL A 59 7.24 -1.08 3.43
N ASP A 60 5.97 -0.75 3.66
CA ASP A 60 5.28 0.43 3.15
C ASP A 60 6.00 1.72 3.53
N GLY A 61 6.25 2.59 2.55
CA GLY A 61 6.91 3.88 2.75
C GLY A 61 8.39 3.82 3.12
N CYS A 62 9.03 2.63 3.09
CA CYS A 62 10.43 2.47 3.44
C CYS A 62 11.35 3.02 2.35
N ARG A 63 12.36 3.79 2.75
CA ARG A 63 13.38 4.34 1.85
C ARG A 63 14.54 3.34 1.66
N PRO A 64 15.21 3.31 0.49
CA PRO A 64 16.35 2.43 0.27
C PRO A 64 17.50 2.67 1.26
N ASP A 65 17.75 3.92 1.65
CA ASP A 65 18.81 4.34 2.57
C ASP A 65 18.51 4.00 4.04
N GLU A 66 17.29 3.60 4.37
CA GLU A 66 16.88 3.15 5.70
C GLU A 66 17.17 1.65 5.94
N ILE A 67 17.44 0.87 4.89
CA ILE A 67 17.85 -0.53 5.05
C ILE A 67 19.35 -0.62 5.27
N THR A 68 19.74 -0.54 6.54
CA THR A 68 21.13 -0.58 6.97
C THR A 68 21.36 -1.64 8.05
N ARG A 69 22.61 -2.10 8.21
CA ARG A 69 22.95 -3.06 9.29
C ARG A 69 22.78 -2.46 10.69
N ALA A 70 22.84 -1.15 10.81
CA ALA A 70 22.66 -0.45 12.09
C ALA A 70 21.18 -0.34 12.49
N LEU A 71 20.32 0.00 11.54
CA LEU A 71 18.92 0.34 11.81
C LEU A 71 17.96 -0.84 11.57
N THR A 72 18.19 -1.60 10.49
CA THR A 72 17.33 -2.69 10.04
C THR A 72 18.16 -3.94 9.71
N PRO A 73 18.86 -4.53 10.72
CA PRO A 73 19.85 -5.58 10.49
C PRO A 73 19.31 -6.85 9.82
N ARG A 74 18.04 -7.21 10.03
CA ARG A 74 17.42 -8.40 9.46
C ARG A 74 17.03 -8.21 8.01
N LEU A 75 16.44 -7.06 7.66
CA LEU A 75 16.20 -6.64 6.28
C LEU A 75 17.51 -6.52 5.49
N ALA A 76 18.53 -5.90 6.09
CA ALA A 76 19.85 -5.80 5.47
C ALA A 76 20.46 -7.19 5.25
N ALA A 77 20.37 -8.11 6.21
CA ALA A 77 20.86 -9.47 6.06
C ALA A 77 20.12 -10.27 4.98
N LEU A 78 18.79 -10.10 4.86
CA LEU A 78 18.00 -10.70 3.78
C LEU A 78 18.43 -10.16 2.42
N ARG A 79 18.56 -8.84 2.28
CA ARG A 79 19.02 -8.16 1.07
C ARG A 79 20.40 -8.69 0.65
N ASP A 80 21.36 -8.69 1.59
CA ASP A 80 22.74 -9.08 1.33
C ASP A 80 22.87 -10.59 1.00
N ALA A 81 21.96 -11.43 1.51
CA ALA A 81 21.92 -12.87 1.23
C ALA A 81 21.23 -13.23 -0.09
N GLY A 82 20.48 -12.33 -0.70
CA GLY A 82 19.72 -12.56 -1.92
C GLY A 82 20.25 -11.82 -3.13
N THR A 83 19.34 -11.39 -4.02
CA THR A 83 19.63 -10.48 -5.13
C THR A 83 19.01 -9.13 -4.84
N ASN A 84 19.84 -8.10 -4.74
CA ASN A 84 19.44 -6.69 -4.53
C ASN A 84 19.32 -5.95 -5.87
N PHE A 85 18.28 -5.08 -5.99
CA PHE A 85 18.03 -4.21 -7.13
C PHE A 85 18.10 -2.73 -6.70
N PRO A 86 19.30 -2.14 -6.59
CA PRO A 86 19.48 -0.80 -6.01
C PRO A 86 18.87 0.34 -6.86
N ALA A 87 18.58 0.09 -8.15
CA ALA A 87 17.93 1.03 -9.05
C ALA A 87 16.40 0.87 -9.10
N ALA A 88 15.81 0.20 -8.10
CA ALA A 88 14.38 -0.04 -8.06
C ALA A 88 13.57 1.24 -7.84
N ARG A 89 12.38 1.29 -8.46
CA ARG A 89 11.50 2.45 -8.42
C ARG A 89 10.04 2.06 -8.28
N SER A 90 9.31 2.85 -7.51
CA SER A 90 7.86 2.96 -7.58
C SER A 90 7.41 3.53 -8.93
N LEU A 91 6.13 3.50 -9.21
CA LEU A 91 5.56 4.04 -10.45
C LEU A 91 4.52 5.12 -10.12
N PRO A 92 4.30 6.08 -11.04
CA PRO A 92 3.27 7.11 -10.87
C PRO A 92 1.84 6.52 -10.74
N VAL A 93 1.05 7.06 -9.82
CA VAL A 93 1.37 7.98 -8.74
C VAL A 93 2.02 7.16 -7.62
N MET A 94 3.07 7.67 -6.97
CA MET A 94 3.86 6.96 -5.96
C MET A 94 3.09 6.86 -4.64
N GLU A 95 1.97 6.15 -4.70
CA GLU A 95 0.99 5.98 -3.63
C GLU A 95 0.74 4.50 -3.33
N THR A 96 0.18 4.23 -2.16
CA THR A 96 -0.02 2.87 -1.64
C THR A 96 -0.92 2.04 -2.55
N ILE A 97 -2.17 2.49 -2.80
CA ILE A 97 -3.15 1.68 -3.52
C ILE A 97 -2.68 1.35 -4.94
N PRO A 98 -2.31 2.34 -5.80
CA PRO A 98 -1.92 2.04 -7.17
C PRO A 98 -0.68 1.14 -7.26
N ASN A 99 0.32 1.32 -6.38
CA ASN A 99 1.52 0.49 -6.44
C ASN A 99 1.28 -0.94 -5.94
N HIS A 100 0.44 -1.16 -4.91
CA HIS A 100 0.01 -2.50 -4.53
C HIS A 100 -0.79 -3.20 -5.63
N VAL A 101 -1.66 -2.45 -6.33
CA VAL A 101 -2.39 -2.97 -7.50
C VAL A 101 -1.42 -3.31 -8.63
N MET A 102 -0.47 -2.44 -8.95
CA MET A 102 0.56 -2.74 -9.96
C MET A 102 1.41 -3.95 -9.59
N MET A 103 1.76 -4.15 -8.31
CA MET A 103 2.45 -5.36 -7.84
C MET A 103 1.64 -6.62 -8.13
N MET A 104 0.34 -6.61 -7.91
CA MET A 104 -0.50 -7.80 -8.04
C MET A 104 -1.05 -8.01 -9.44
N THR A 105 -1.11 -6.99 -10.28
CA THR A 105 -1.59 -7.13 -11.66
C THR A 105 -0.47 -7.20 -12.69
N GLY A 106 0.66 -6.55 -12.42
CA GLY A 106 1.77 -6.39 -13.36
C GLY A 106 1.48 -5.42 -14.49
N VAL A 107 0.41 -4.61 -14.38
CA VAL A 107 0.02 -3.61 -15.39
C VAL A 107 -0.10 -2.22 -14.79
N ARG A 108 -0.05 -1.19 -15.64
CA ARG A 108 -0.18 0.22 -15.29
C ARG A 108 -1.65 0.59 -15.02
N PRO A 109 -1.90 1.74 -14.34
CA PRO A 109 -3.23 2.21 -14.01
C PRO A 109 -4.19 2.37 -15.19
N ASP A 110 -3.70 2.75 -16.37
CA ASP A 110 -4.49 2.83 -17.60
C ASP A 110 -5.19 1.51 -17.98
N ARG A 111 -4.73 0.39 -17.42
CA ARG A 111 -5.30 -0.95 -17.64
C ARG A 111 -5.98 -1.49 -16.38
N SER A 112 -5.53 -1.11 -15.19
CA SER A 112 -6.10 -1.61 -13.95
C SER A 112 -7.26 -0.75 -13.42
N GLY A 113 -7.38 0.52 -13.84
CA GLY A 113 -8.38 1.47 -13.36
C GLY A 113 -8.00 2.20 -12.05
N VAL A 114 -6.77 2.00 -11.54
CA VAL A 114 -6.39 2.46 -10.17
C VAL A 114 -5.18 3.39 -10.23
N PRO A 115 -5.39 4.71 -10.49
CA PRO A 115 -4.29 5.67 -10.69
C PRO A 115 -3.67 6.25 -9.43
N ALA A 116 -4.42 6.34 -8.32
CA ALA A 116 -4.03 7.01 -7.08
C ALA A 116 -4.76 6.39 -5.88
N ASN A 117 -4.56 6.91 -4.67
CA ASN A 117 -5.35 6.50 -3.51
C ASN A 117 -6.76 7.10 -3.58
N ALA A 118 -6.87 8.39 -3.91
CA ALA A 118 -8.14 9.11 -4.00
C ALA A 118 -8.38 9.66 -5.40
N ILE A 119 -9.64 9.63 -5.83
CA ILE A 119 -10.12 10.18 -7.11
C ILE A 119 -11.38 11.03 -6.91
N PHE A 120 -11.71 11.81 -7.92
CA PHE A 120 -13.08 12.29 -8.09
C PHE A 120 -13.84 11.32 -8.98
N ASP A 121 -14.73 10.55 -8.35
CA ASP A 121 -15.63 9.63 -9.07
C ASP A 121 -16.68 10.45 -9.83
N ARG A 122 -16.53 10.50 -11.15
CA ARG A 122 -17.42 11.29 -12.02
C ARG A 122 -18.85 10.74 -12.03
N ALA A 123 -19.01 9.43 -11.85
CA ALA A 123 -20.32 8.79 -11.89
C ALA A 123 -21.11 9.08 -10.60
N GLU A 124 -20.42 9.01 -9.46
CA GLU A 124 -21.02 9.31 -8.15
C GLU A 124 -20.94 10.82 -7.79
N SER A 125 -20.14 11.62 -8.54
CA SER A 125 -19.87 13.04 -8.28
C SER A 125 -19.31 13.31 -6.88
N VAL A 126 -18.42 12.44 -6.39
CA VAL A 126 -17.81 12.52 -5.06
C VAL A 126 -16.30 12.29 -5.10
N LEU A 127 -15.59 12.90 -4.16
CA LEU A 127 -14.22 12.53 -3.84
C LEU A 127 -14.23 11.29 -2.93
N ARG A 128 -13.48 10.25 -3.31
CA ARG A 128 -13.40 9.03 -2.53
C ARG A 128 -12.08 8.29 -2.74
N ASP A 129 -11.73 7.43 -1.80
CA ASP A 129 -10.64 6.47 -1.95
C ASP A 129 -11.04 5.33 -2.88
N LEU A 130 -10.04 4.74 -3.56
CA LEU A 130 -10.20 3.53 -4.38
C LEU A 130 -10.04 2.28 -3.50
N ASP A 131 -11.05 2.00 -2.71
CA ASP A 131 -11.05 0.93 -1.70
C ASP A 131 -12.08 -0.19 -1.94
N ARG A 132 -12.79 -0.12 -3.09
CA ARG A 132 -13.83 -1.10 -3.45
C ARG A 132 -13.25 -2.17 -4.38
N PRO A 133 -13.66 -3.45 -4.28
CA PRO A 133 -13.20 -4.50 -5.19
C PRO A 133 -13.54 -4.20 -6.67
N THR A 134 -14.58 -3.41 -6.91
CA THR A 134 -15.02 -2.98 -8.25
C THR A 134 -14.14 -1.93 -8.88
N ASP A 135 -13.27 -1.25 -8.11
CA ASP A 135 -12.33 -0.25 -8.64
C ASP A 135 -11.19 -0.91 -9.44
N LEU A 136 -10.89 -2.16 -9.12
CA LEU A 136 -9.82 -2.92 -9.76
C LEU A 136 -10.38 -3.75 -10.92
N HIS A 137 -10.10 -3.31 -12.15
CA HIS A 137 -10.66 -3.88 -13.39
C HIS A 137 -9.79 -4.97 -14.02
N PHE A 138 -8.67 -5.35 -13.41
CA PHE A 138 -7.71 -6.30 -13.98
C PHE A 138 -7.50 -7.51 -13.07
N PRO A 139 -7.37 -8.74 -13.62
CA PRO A 139 -7.13 -9.93 -12.82
C PRO A 139 -5.78 -9.86 -12.10
N THR A 140 -5.79 -10.19 -10.83
CA THR A 140 -4.60 -10.16 -9.97
C THR A 140 -3.81 -11.46 -10.04
N LEU A 141 -2.56 -11.42 -9.61
CA LEU A 141 -1.73 -12.60 -9.39
C LEU A 141 -2.39 -13.59 -8.42
N LEU A 142 -3.12 -13.08 -7.42
CA LEU A 142 -3.86 -13.90 -6.47
C LEU A 142 -4.87 -14.81 -7.18
N GLU A 143 -5.71 -14.24 -8.03
CA GLU A 143 -6.73 -14.98 -8.80
C GLU A 143 -6.09 -15.93 -9.81
N ARG A 144 -5.10 -15.44 -10.56
CA ARG A 144 -4.45 -16.19 -11.64
C ARG A 144 -3.66 -17.39 -11.13
N LEU A 145 -3.12 -17.33 -9.90
CA LEU A 145 -2.53 -18.50 -9.26
C LEU A 145 -3.59 -19.52 -8.85
N GLN A 146 -4.76 -19.07 -8.39
CA GLN A 146 -5.89 -19.96 -8.07
C GLN A 146 -6.43 -20.68 -9.30
N GLU A 147 -6.50 -20.02 -10.46
CA GLU A 147 -6.84 -20.66 -11.74
C GLU A 147 -5.88 -21.80 -12.12
N ARG A 148 -4.68 -21.81 -11.54
CA ARG A 148 -3.69 -22.90 -11.68
C ARG A 148 -3.77 -23.94 -10.56
N GLY A 149 -4.79 -23.87 -9.72
CA GLY A 149 -4.97 -24.79 -8.60
C GLY A 149 -4.05 -24.50 -7.40
N LEU A 150 -3.39 -23.32 -7.35
CA LEU A 150 -2.55 -22.90 -6.23
C LEU A 150 -3.39 -22.12 -5.22
N THR A 151 -2.97 -22.17 -3.96
CA THR A 151 -3.61 -21.41 -2.89
C THR A 151 -2.88 -20.09 -2.65
N THR A 152 -3.66 -19.03 -2.39
CA THR A 152 -3.11 -17.68 -2.19
C THR A 152 -3.59 -17.08 -0.88
N GLY A 153 -2.75 -16.24 -0.27
CA GLY A 153 -3.06 -15.49 0.94
C GLY A 153 -2.85 -14.00 0.77
N SER A 154 -3.66 -13.19 1.46
CA SER A 154 -3.45 -11.76 1.62
C SER A 154 -3.51 -11.35 3.08
N VAL A 155 -2.45 -10.69 3.56
CA VAL A 155 -2.31 -10.17 4.94
C VAL A 155 -1.91 -8.71 4.84
N LEU A 156 -2.91 -7.83 4.77
CA LEU A 156 -2.75 -6.43 4.46
C LEU A 156 -3.10 -5.58 5.68
N SER A 157 -2.18 -4.74 6.13
CA SER A 157 -2.34 -3.95 7.35
C SER A 157 -3.35 -2.82 7.24
N LYS A 158 -3.69 -2.38 6.02
CA LYS A 158 -4.54 -1.22 5.75
C LYS A 158 -5.92 -1.66 5.25
N LYS A 159 -7.01 -1.09 5.82
CA LYS A 159 -8.40 -1.47 5.48
C LYS A 159 -8.73 -1.22 4.01
N TYR A 160 -8.25 -0.14 3.42
CA TYR A 160 -8.49 0.14 2.01
C TYR A 160 -7.81 -0.88 1.08
N LEU A 161 -6.63 -1.40 1.44
CA LEU A 161 -6.01 -2.50 0.70
C LEU A 161 -6.82 -3.81 0.84
N TYR A 162 -7.28 -4.10 2.05
CA TYR A 162 -8.20 -5.23 2.27
C TYR A 162 -9.47 -5.07 1.43
N GLY A 163 -10.00 -3.83 1.32
CA GLY A 163 -11.17 -3.49 0.54
C GLY A 163 -10.94 -3.70 -0.97
N ILE A 164 -9.95 -3.04 -1.57
CA ILE A 164 -9.74 -3.09 -3.02
C ILE A 164 -9.38 -4.49 -3.54
N PHE A 165 -8.60 -5.28 -2.78
CA PHE A 165 -8.31 -6.65 -3.16
C PHE A 165 -9.50 -7.59 -2.91
N GLY A 166 -10.43 -7.23 -2.02
CA GLY A 166 -11.66 -7.97 -1.77
C GLY A 166 -11.42 -9.46 -1.54
N ALA A 167 -12.23 -10.31 -2.16
CA ALA A 167 -12.18 -11.77 -2.02
C ALA A 167 -11.23 -12.46 -3.02
N ARG A 168 -10.23 -11.75 -3.58
CA ARG A 168 -9.35 -12.30 -4.62
C ARG A 168 -8.31 -13.31 -4.15
N ALA A 169 -8.05 -13.40 -2.83
CA ALA A 169 -7.19 -14.44 -2.26
C ALA A 169 -8.00 -15.61 -1.72
N SER A 170 -7.43 -16.84 -1.73
CA SER A 170 -8.04 -18.03 -1.10
C SER A 170 -8.19 -17.85 0.40
N TYR A 171 -7.23 -17.21 1.02
CA TYR A 171 -7.19 -16.86 2.44
C TYR A 171 -6.88 -15.41 2.60
N ARG A 172 -7.61 -14.72 3.45
CA ARG A 172 -7.38 -13.30 3.72
C ARG A 172 -7.58 -12.97 5.18
N TRP A 173 -6.81 -12.02 5.65
CA TRP A 173 -6.94 -11.50 6.99
C TRP A 173 -7.49 -10.07 6.94
N GLU A 174 -8.54 -9.82 7.73
CA GLU A 174 -9.08 -8.48 7.90
C GLU A 174 -8.28 -7.73 8.97
N PRO A 175 -7.67 -6.57 8.64
CA PRO A 175 -6.89 -5.81 9.60
C PRO A 175 -7.77 -5.27 10.74
N GLN A 176 -7.25 -5.40 11.98
CA GLN A 176 -7.92 -4.92 13.18
C GLN A 176 -7.14 -3.71 13.73
N PRO A 177 -7.53 -2.47 13.39
CA PRO A 177 -6.85 -1.28 13.87
C PRO A 177 -6.99 -1.14 15.39
N VAL A 178 -5.91 -0.83 16.08
CA VAL A 178 -5.95 -0.47 17.51
C VAL A 178 -6.73 0.83 17.72
N LEU A 179 -6.54 1.79 16.81
CA LEU A 179 -7.33 3.01 16.72
C LEU A 179 -8.21 2.93 15.46
N PRO A 180 -9.52 2.72 15.58
CA PRO A 180 -10.41 2.52 14.42
C PRO A 180 -10.31 3.63 13.36
N VAL A 181 -10.07 4.87 13.78
CA VAL A 181 -9.95 6.03 12.88
C VAL A 181 -8.73 5.98 11.96
N THR A 182 -7.71 5.17 12.28
CA THR A 182 -6.49 5.06 11.46
C THR A 182 -6.67 4.14 10.27
N GLY A 183 -7.60 3.19 10.33
CA GLY A 183 -7.77 2.14 9.30
C GLY A 183 -6.59 1.17 9.17
N HIS A 184 -5.57 1.25 10.07
CA HIS A 184 -4.34 0.48 9.98
C HIS A 184 -4.15 -0.44 11.18
N ALA A 185 -3.81 -1.71 10.94
CA ALA A 185 -3.36 -2.63 11.97
C ALA A 185 -1.83 -2.49 12.17
N PRO A 186 -1.32 -2.61 13.39
CA PRO A 186 0.12 -2.61 13.65
C PRO A 186 0.85 -3.76 12.95
N ASP A 187 2.12 -3.56 12.60
CA ASP A 187 2.95 -4.59 11.98
C ASP A 187 3.07 -5.86 12.82
N ALA A 188 3.07 -5.73 14.15
CA ALA A 188 3.08 -6.88 15.05
C ALA A 188 1.83 -7.77 14.87
N ALA A 189 0.64 -7.18 14.81
CA ALA A 189 -0.61 -7.91 14.58
C ALA A 189 -0.68 -8.48 13.16
N THR A 190 -0.21 -7.72 12.19
CA THR A 190 -0.11 -8.16 10.78
C THR A 190 0.83 -9.35 10.65
N MET A 191 1.96 -9.33 11.34
CA MET A 191 2.91 -10.44 11.37
C MET A 191 2.35 -11.66 12.09
N ASP A 192 1.64 -11.49 13.21
CA ASP A 192 0.97 -12.60 13.90
C ASP A 192 -0.04 -13.29 12.97
N ALA A 193 -0.79 -12.51 12.18
CA ALA A 193 -1.70 -13.03 11.16
C ALA A 193 -0.97 -13.78 10.04
N LEU A 194 0.17 -13.24 9.57
CA LEU A 194 1.00 -13.91 8.57
C LEU A 194 1.55 -15.24 9.09
N LEU A 195 2.08 -15.26 10.31
CA LEU A 195 2.59 -16.49 10.94
C LEU A 195 1.49 -17.53 11.13
N ALA A 196 0.29 -17.12 11.55
CA ALA A 196 -0.87 -18.00 11.66
C ALA A 196 -1.28 -18.57 10.28
N MET A 197 -1.30 -17.72 9.24
CA MET A 197 -1.63 -18.14 7.88
C MET A 197 -0.62 -19.16 7.34
N VAL A 198 0.67 -18.96 7.57
CA VAL A 198 1.73 -19.86 7.12
C VAL A 198 1.78 -21.16 7.95
N SER A 199 1.38 -21.11 9.22
CA SER A 199 1.34 -22.29 10.09
C SER A 199 0.12 -23.16 9.85
N GLY A 200 -1.02 -22.58 9.54
CA GLY A 200 -2.30 -23.25 9.33
C GLY A 200 -2.54 -23.57 7.85
N PRO A 201 -3.15 -22.64 7.08
CA PRO A 201 -3.46 -22.85 5.66
C PRO A 201 -2.25 -23.12 4.78
N ASP A 202 -1.12 -22.50 5.08
CA ASP A 202 0.14 -22.64 4.35
C ASP A 202 0.01 -22.41 2.83
N PRO A 203 -0.45 -21.23 2.36
CA PRO A 203 -0.66 -20.98 0.95
C PRO A 203 0.64 -21.08 0.13
N ASP A 204 0.50 -21.30 -1.19
CA ASP A 204 1.62 -21.31 -2.13
C ASP A 204 2.22 -19.92 -2.31
N PHE A 205 1.37 -18.91 -2.24
CA PHE A 205 1.75 -17.50 -2.37
C PHE A 205 1.05 -16.65 -1.31
N VAL A 206 1.80 -15.75 -0.65
CA VAL A 206 1.23 -14.76 0.29
C VAL A 206 1.70 -13.36 -0.07
N PHE A 207 0.75 -12.44 -0.15
CA PHE A 207 0.98 -11.00 -0.31
C PHE A 207 0.73 -10.29 1.02
N THR A 208 1.73 -9.58 1.53
CA THR A 208 1.70 -8.94 2.85
C THR A 208 2.13 -7.49 2.75
N ASN A 209 1.39 -6.59 3.43
CA ASN A 209 1.75 -5.20 3.62
C ASN A 209 2.01 -4.94 5.11
N LEU A 210 3.17 -4.36 5.44
CA LEU A 210 3.58 -3.88 6.76
C LEU A 210 3.56 -2.35 6.73
N GLY A 211 2.67 -1.70 7.47
CA GLY A 211 2.30 -0.30 7.31
C GLY A 211 2.86 0.67 8.36
N ASP A 212 3.59 0.20 9.39
CA ASP A 212 3.97 1.06 10.51
C ASP A 212 4.99 2.14 10.11
N ILE A 213 5.93 1.83 9.20
CA ILE A 213 6.94 2.80 8.75
C ILE A 213 6.27 3.99 8.05
N ASP A 214 5.33 3.73 7.13
CA ASP A 214 4.57 4.76 6.43
C ASP A 214 3.72 5.59 7.40
N ARG A 215 2.92 4.92 8.23
CA ARG A 215 2.04 5.56 9.21
C ARG A 215 2.79 6.50 10.15
N VAL A 216 3.94 6.06 10.68
CA VAL A 216 4.77 6.90 11.55
C VAL A 216 5.46 8.00 10.75
N GLY A 217 5.87 7.73 9.49
CA GLY A 217 6.41 8.73 8.58
C GLY A 217 5.45 9.91 8.39
N HIS A 218 4.16 9.62 8.16
CA HIS A 218 3.12 10.65 8.08
C HIS A 218 2.92 11.42 9.39
N SER A 219 3.13 10.79 10.53
CA SER A 219 2.91 11.42 11.85
C SER A 219 4.01 12.37 12.26
N ASP A 220 5.10 12.48 11.50
CA ASP A 220 6.19 13.41 11.79
C ASP A 220 5.81 14.84 11.41
N VAL A 221 5.20 15.54 12.37
CA VAL A 221 4.68 16.90 12.23
C VAL A 221 5.78 17.93 11.99
N SER A 222 7.04 17.60 12.32
CA SER A 222 8.16 18.55 12.24
C SER A 222 9.19 18.22 11.16
N GLY A 223 9.11 17.04 10.57
CA GLY A 223 10.14 16.52 9.66
C GLY A 223 11.51 16.29 10.32
N THR A 224 11.64 16.59 11.59
CA THR A 224 12.91 16.56 12.33
C THR A 224 12.80 15.96 13.72
N THR A 225 11.69 16.13 14.43
CA THR A 225 11.55 15.76 15.85
C THR A 225 11.05 14.35 16.07
N LEU A 226 10.37 13.74 15.09
CA LEU A 226 9.91 12.35 15.17
C LEU A 226 10.82 11.37 14.42
N ARG A 227 12.02 11.78 14.02
CA ARG A 227 13.01 10.88 13.43
C ARG A 227 13.23 9.64 14.30
N ALA A 228 13.31 9.82 15.61
CA ALA A 228 13.42 8.71 16.54
C ALA A 228 12.20 7.77 16.52
N ALA A 229 10.99 8.30 16.33
CA ALA A 229 9.78 7.48 16.19
C ALA A 229 9.80 6.68 14.88
N ARG A 230 10.25 7.30 13.77
CA ARG A 230 10.41 6.58 12.51
C ARG A 230 11.51 5.50 12.60
N GLU A 231 12.64 5.80 13.23
CA GLU A 231 13.70 4.81 13.49
C GLU A 231 13.19 3.66 14.35
N ALA A 232 12.36 3.94 15.36
CA ALA A 232 11.71 2.91 16.16
C ALA A 232 10.72 2.07 15.35
N ALA A 233 9.94 2.68 14.44
CA ALA A 233 9.06 1.95 13.54
C ALA A 233 9.84 1.04 12.59
N LEU A 234 10.94 1.54 11.99
CA LEU A 234 11.84 0.76 11.14
C LEU A 234 12.43 -0.44 11.90
N ALA A 235 12.93 -0.23 13.12
CA ALA A 235 13.45 -1.31 13.96
C ALA A 235 12.36 -2.31 14.35
N ALA A 236 11.14 -1.85 14.64
CA ALA A 236 10.01 -2.71 14.95
C ALA A 236 9.60 -3.56 13.73
N THR A 237 9.46 -2.97 12.55
CA THR A 237 9.18 -3.69 11.30
C THR A 237 10.28 -4.70 10.97
N ASP A 238 11.56 -4.32 11.12
CA ASP A 238 12.71 -5.21 10.95
C ASP A 238 12.64 -6.43 11.86
N MET A 239 12.27 -6.22 13.13
CA MET A 239 12.05 -7.31 14.09
C MET A 239 10.92 -8.25 13.63
N GLN A 240 9.81 -7.72 13.09
CA GLN A 240 8.72 -8.54 12.58
C GLN A 240 9.17 -9.39 11.38
N VAL A 241 9.91 -8.80 10.44
CA VAL A 241 10.48 -9.55 9.30
C VAL A 241 11.43 -10.64 9.80
N GLY A 242 12.23 -10.37 10.84
CA GLY A 242 13.05 -11.37 11.50
C GLY A 242 12.24 -12.54 12.07
N ARG A 243 11.15 -12.26 12.79
CA ARG A 243 10.22 -13.28 13.32
C ARG A 243 9.70 -14.19 12.21
N PHE A 244 9.33 -13.62 11.07
CA PHE A 244 8.88 -14.38 9.91
C PHE A 244 9.95 -15.33 9.37
N VAL A 245 11.18 -14.83 9.17
CA VAL A 245 12.30 -15.64 8.67
C VAL A 245 12.65 -16.77 9.66
N ASP A 246 12.70 -16.46 10.95
CA ASP A 246 12.99 -17.41 12.01
C ASP A 246 11.89 -18.51 12.09
N HIS A 247 10.62 -18.11 11.88
CA HIS A 247 9.51 -19.08 11.79
C HIS A 247 9.65 -20.00 10.58
N LEU A 248 9.97 -19.48 9.40
CA LEU A 248 10.19 -20.33 8.21
C LEU A 248 11.37 -21.31 8.42
N LYS A 249 12.43 -20.88 9.11
CA LYS A 249 13.58 -21.74 9.43
C LYS A 249 13.22 -22.82 10.44
N SER A 250 12.58 -22.45 11.55
CA SER A 250 12.22 -23.38 12.63
C SER A 250 11.19 -24.41 12.20
N THR A 251 10.31 -24.08 11.23
CA THR A 251 9.31 -25.01 10.67
C THR A 251 9.81 -25.78 9.44
N GLY A 252 11.09 -25.64 9.05
CA GLY A 252 11.67 -26.32 7.89
C GLY A 252 11.20 -25.80 6.54
N LYS A 253 10.43 -24.71 6.50
CA LYS A 253 9.87 -24.13 5.26
C LYS A 253 10.86 -23.23 4.51
N TRP A 254 11.90 -22.72 5.19
CA TRP A 254 12.88 -21.81 4.61
C TRP A 254 13.52 -22.34 3.33
N GLY A 255 13.92 -23.62 3.30
CA GLY A 255 14.57 -24.26 2.17
C GLY A 255 13.74 -24.31 0.88
N SER A 256 12.42 -24.11 0.97
CA SER A 256 11.51 -24.04 -0.18
C SER A 256 10.91 -22.64 -0.41
N SER A 257 11.38 -21.63 0.33
CA SER A 257 10.80 -20.29 0.32
C SER A 257 11.55 -19.33 -0.59
N VAL A 258 10.79 -18.55 -1.36
CA VAL A 258 11.21 -17.33 -2.05
C VAL A 258 10.58 -16.17 -1.32
N VAL A 259 11.37 -15.21 -0.86
CA VAL A 259 10.91 -14.02 -0.15
C VAL A 259 11.32 -12.78 -0.94
N MET A 260 10.36 -12.07 -1.48
CA MET A 260 10.56 -10.78 -2.14
C MET A 260 10.19 -9.68 -1.16
N VAL A 261 11.08 -8.72 -0.96
CA VAL A 261 10.84 -7.55 -0.12
C VAL A 261 11.00 -6.31 -0.96
N LEU A 262 10.03 -5.40 -0.87
CA LEU A 262 10.05 -4.11 -1.54
C LEU A 262 9.21 -3.10 -0.77
N ALA A 263 9.35 -1.81 -1.09
CA ALA A 263 8.35 -0.81 -0.73
C ALA A 263 7.46 -0.48 -1.93
N ASP A 264 6.33 0.13 -1.67
CA ASP A 264 5.41 0.66 -2.67
C ASP A 264 5.80 2.08 -3.10
N HIS A 265 6.33 2.87 -2.19
CA HIS A 265 6.96 4.19 -2.37
C HIS A 265 7.95 4.45 -1.24
N SER A 266 8.73 5.52 -1.38
CA SER A 266 9.50 6.11 -0.27
C SER A 266 8.68 7.18 0.45
N MET A 267 9.34 7.92 1.33
CA MET A 267 8.78 9.03 2.09
C MET A 267 9.63 10.29 1.89
N ASP A 268 8.96 11.43 1.78
CA ASP A 268 9.56 12.76 1.82
C ASP A 268 8.91 13.57 2.95
N TRP A 269 9.57 14.64 3.39
CA TRP A 269 9.03 15.54 4.41
C TRP A 269 9.07 16.97 3.90
N SER A 270 7.89 17.55 3.77
CA SER A 270 7.77 18.95 3.38
C SER A 270 8.24 19.88 4.49
N ILE A 271 8.89 20.97 4.10
CA ILE A 271 9.12 22.10 5.01
C ILE A 271 7.73 22.64 5.42
N PRO A 272 7.48 22.93 6.70
CA PRO A 272 6.14 23.33 7.16
C PRO A 272 5.50 24.48 6.39
N SER A 273 6.28 25.45 5.93
CA SER A 273 5.81 26.58 5.11
C SER A 273 5.60 26.26 3.63
N ASN A 274 6.11 25.12 3.14
CA ASN A 274 6.09 24.75 1.73
C ASN A 274 4.80 24.01 1.39
N LEU A 275 3.71 24.78 1.33
CA LEU A 275 2.38 24.33 1.01
C LEU A 275 1.93 24.85 -0.35
N ILE A 276 1.26 24.01 -1.11
CA ILE A 276 0.64 24.36 -2.38
C ILE A 276 -0.87 24.11 -2.23
N SER A 277 -1.67 25.14 -2.47
CA SER A 277 -3.11 24.96 -2.66
C SER A 277 -3.44 25.40 -4.08
N ILE A 278 -3.80 24.44 -4.92
CA ILE A 278 -4.22 24.71 -6.29
C ILE A 278 -5.50 25.55 -6.28
N ASN A 279 -6.39 25.28 -5.34
CA ASN A 279 -7.61 26.08 -5.17
C ASN A 279 -7.29 27.57 -4.91
N LEU A 280 -6.27 27.87 -4.10
CA LEU A 280 -5.85 29.26 -3.87
C LEU A 280 -5.12 29.87 -5.09
N ILE A 281 -4.32 29.10 -5.81
CA ILE A 281 -3.70 29.55 -7.06
C ILE A 281 -4.77 30.01 -8.06
N LEU A 282 -5.86 29.23 -8.16
CA LEU A 282 -6.98 29.51 -9.06
C LEU A 282 -7.91 30.62 -8.56
N GLN A 283 -7.73 31.12 -7.33
CA GLN A 283 -8.59 32.18 -6.77
C GLN A 283 -8.57 33.47 -7.60
N SER A 284 -7.47 33.74 -8.31
CA SER A 284 -7.37 34.89 -9.25
C SER A 284 -8.23 34.69 -10.51
N ARG A 285 -8.76 33.52 -10.77
CA ARG A 285 -9.56 33.13 -11.93
C ARG A 285 -10.77 32.31 -11.46
N PRO A 286 -11.82 32.99 -10.89
CA PRO A 286 -12.96 32.30 -10.29
C PRO A 286 -13.69 31.35 -11.25
N GLU A 287 -13.67 31.66 -12.55
CA GLU A 287 -14.25 30.83 -13.60
C GLU A 287 -13.48 29.52 -13.80
N LEU A 288 -12.19 29.48 -13.50
CA LEU A 288 -11.41 28.23 -13.49
C LEU A 288 -11.59 27.49 -12.16
N GLN A 289 -11.52 28.23 -11.05
CA GLN A 289 -11.65 27.67 -9.70
C GLN A 289 -12.96 26.90 -9.53
N SER A 290 -14.08 27.45 -10.03
CA SER A 290 -15.40 26.81 -9.93
C SER A 290 -15.60 25.60 -10.85
N ASN A 291 -14.73 25.44 -11.85
CA ASN A 291 -14.82 24.40 -12.86
C ASN A 291 -13.75 23.31 -12.73
N ILE A 292 -12.97 23.34 -11.64
CA ILE A 292 -11.97 22.30 -11.32
C ILE A 292 -12.30 21.64 -10.00
N THR A 293 -12.40 20.31 -10.02
CA THR A 293 -12.42 19.49 -8.81
C THR A 293 -11.05 18.87 -8.61
N ILE A 294 -10.55 18.87 -7.35
CA ILE A 294 -9.20 18.42 -6.99
C ILE A 294 -9.32 17.21 -6.09
N ALA A 295 -8.73 16.09 -6.51
CA ALA A 295 -8.51 14.94 -5.63
C ALA A 295 -7.06 14.98 -5.11
N GLN A 296 -6.92 15.31 -3.81
CA GLN A 296 -5.63 15.45 -3.15
C GLN A 296 -5.04 14.09 -2.83
N ASN A 297 -3.77 13.88 -3.24
CA ASN A 297 -2.98 12.68 -2.97
C ASN A 297 -1.59 13.06 -2.44
N GLY A 298 -1.51 13.98 -1.49
CA GLY A 298 -0.27 14.36 -0.80
C GLY A 298 0.77 15.07 -1.69
N GLY A 299 1.64 14.32 -2.33
CA GLY A 299 2.66 14.85 -3.27
C GLY A 299 2.17 14.97 -4.70
N ALA A 300 0.95 14.52 -4.99
CA ALA A 300 0.27 14.64 -6.26
C ALA A 300 -1.15 15.12 -6.06
N ASP A 301 -1.65 15.94 -6.99
CA ASP A 301 -3.07 16.27 -7.08
C ASP A 301 -3.61 15.92 -8.45
N LEU A 302 -4.77 15.26 -8.48
CA LEU A 302 -5.51 14.94 -9.69
C LEU A 302 -6.56 16.02 -9.93
N LEU A 303 -6.56 16.61 -11.12
CA LEU A 303 -7.42 17.74 -11.47
C LEU A 303 -8.47 17.30 -12.49
N TYR A 304 -9.72 17.57 -12.19
CA TYR A 304 -10.85 17.15 -13.00
C TYR A 304 -11.61 18.39 -13.47
N TRP A 305 -11.79 18.53 -14.78
CA TRP A 305 -12.68 19.55 -15.33
C TRP A 305 -14.13 19.15 -15.08
N THR A 306 -14.86 20.00 -14.40
CA THR A 306 -16.28 19.83 -14.07
C THR A 306 -17.15 20.96 -14.64
N GLY A 307 -16.55 21.88 -15.41
CA GLY A 307 -17.21 22.96 -16.09
C GLY A 307 -17.80 22.56 -17.45
N PRO A 308 -18.33 23.54 -18.21
CA PRO A 308 -18.87 23.32 -19.54
C PRO A 308 -17.85 22.74 -20.52
N GLU A 309 -18.26 21.72 -21.30
CA GLU A 309 -17.34 21.02 -22.23
C GLU A 309 -16.75 21.96 -23.31
N PRO A 310 -17.46 22.97 -23.89
CA PRO A 310 -16.85 23.90 -24.83
C PRO A 310 -15.62 24.65 -24.27
N ASP A 311 -15.60 24.89 -22.97
CA ASP A 311 -14.54 25.65 -22.29
C ASP A 311 -13.37 24.78 -21.79
N ARG A 312 -13.55 23.46 -21.77
CA ARG A 312 -12.61 22.49 -21.19
C ARG A 312 -11.18 22.66 -21.70
N ARG A 313 -11.00 22.70 -22.99
CA ARG A 313 -9.65 22.78 -23.59
C ARG A 313 -8.92 24.05 -23.20
N ALA A 314 -9.60 25.19 -23.28
CA ALA A 314 -9.02 26.49 -22.92
C ALA A 314 -8.82 26.60 -21.41
N GLY A 315 -9.78 26.10 -20.62
CA GLY A 315 -9.71 26.06 -19.17
C GLY A 315 -8.55 25.21 -18.65
N LEU A 316 -8.40 23.99 -19.14
CA LEU A 316 -7.28 23.13 -18.74
C LEU A 316 -5.91 23.72 -19.12
N ALA A 317 -5.77 24.34 -20.29
CA ALA A 317 -4.52 25.01 -20.68
C ALA A 317 -4.20 26.19 -19.74
N ALA A 318 -5.19 26.95 -19.31
CA ALA A 318 -5.01 28.03 -18.35
C ALA A 318 -4.67 27.51 -16.94
N VAL A 319 -5.30 26.43 -16.49
CA VAL A 319 -4.98 25.75 -15.23
C VAL A 319 -3.54 25.22 -15.25
N GLU A 320 -3.14 24.52 -16.30
CA GLU A 320 -1.78 24.00 -16.47
C GLU A 320 -0.73 25.12 -16.37
N GLN A 321 -0.99 26.25 -17.03
CA GLN A 321 -0.07 27.41 -16.97
C GLN A 321 0.00 28.03 -15.57
N LEU A 322 -1.14 28.26 -14.92
CA LEU A 322 -1.18 28.89 -13.60
C LEU A 322 -0.56 28.01 -12.51
N VAL A 323 -0.93 26.73 -12.49
CA VAL A 323 -0.42 25.77 -11.52
C VAL A 323 1.05 25.51 -11.75
N GLY A 324 1.47 25.33 -13.01
CA GLY A 324 2.87 25.09 -13.38
C GLY A 324 3.80 26.27 -13.10
N ALA A 325 3.27 27.49 -12.95
CA ALA A 325 4.06 28.69 -12.61
C ALA A 325 4.41 28.77 -11.10
N HIS A 326 3.80 27.96 -10.24
CA HIS A 326 4.05 27.99 -8.81
C HIS A 326 5.38 27.28 -8.46
N ASP A 327 6.23 27.93 -7.67
CA ASP A 327 7.59 27.43 -7.35
C ASP A 327 7.62 26.02 -6.75
N GLY A 328 6.62 25.64 -5.98
CA GLY A 328 6.51 24.33 -5.35
C GLY A 328 6.06 23.21 -6.30
N VAL A 329 5.51 23.56 -7.46
CA VAL A 329 5.06 22.58 -8.46
C VAL A 329 6.25 22.12 -9.30
N LEU A 330 6.44 20.82 -9.39
CA LEU A 330 7.47 20.20 -10.21
C LEU A 330 7.04 20.13 -11.68
N SER A 331 5.81 19.65 -11.89
CA SER A 331 5.23 19.48 -13.22
C SER A 331 3.72 19.36 -13.16
N VAL A 332 3.07 19.71 -14.27
CA VAL A 332 1.67 19.39 -14.53
C VAL A 332 1.65 18.51 -15.79
N ASN A 333 1.02 17.37 -15.72
CA ASN A 333 1.10 16.31 -16.72
C ASN A 333 -0.28 15.88 -17.19
N LYS A 334 -0.38 15.35 -18.39
CA LYS A 334 -1.59 14.63 -18.83
C LYS A 334 -1.53 13.19 -18.27
N PRO A 335 -2.66 12.65 -17.79
CA PRO A 335 -2.71 11.26 -17.30
C PRO A 335 -2.20 10.24 -18.31
N ALA A 336 -2.43 10.44 -19.60
CA ALA A 336 -1.96 9.56 -20.68
C ALA A 336 -0.44 9.46 -20.77
N ASP A 337 0.29 10.57 -20.55
CA ASP A 337 1.76 10.60 -20.57
C ASP A 337 2.36 9.79 -19.40
N LEU A 338 1.61 9.66 -18.32
CA LEU A 338 1.94 8.89 -17.12
C LEU A 338 1.32 7.49 -17.13
N ARG A 339 0.52 7.14 -18.14
CA ARG A 339 -0.22 5.88 -18.24
C ARG A 339 -1.13 5.61 -17.03
N LEU A 340 -1.86 6.64 -16.60
CA LEU A 340 -2.74 6.57 -15.44
C LEU A 340 -4.20 6.24 -15.80
N GLY A 341 -4.60 6.42 -17.06
CA GLY A 341 -5.97 6.20 -17.52
C GLY A 341 -6.93 7.34 -17.16
N ASP A 342 -8.20 7.16 -17.51
CA ASP A 342 -9.20 8.23 -17.44
C ASP A 342 -9.64 8.57 -16.01
N GLU A 343 -9.51 7.62 -15.08
CA GLU A 343 -9.83 7.83 -13.66
C GLU A 343 -8.91 8.85 -12.98
N ALA A 344 -7.74 9.12 -13.55
CA ALA A 344 -6.80 10.14 -13.06
C ALA A 344 -7.21 11.59 -13.40
N GLY A 345 -8.36 11.79 -14.01
CA GLY A 345 -8.85 13.11 -14.38
C GLY A 345 -8.24 13.67 -15.65
N ASP A 346 -8.03 14.99 -15.70
CA ASP A 346 -7.60 15.71 -16.87
C ASP A 346 -6.14 16.15 -16.81
N LEU A 347 -5.67 16.51 -15.61
CA LEU A 347 -4.30 16.89 -15.32
C LEU A 347 -3.83 16.26 -14.00
N VAL A 348 -2.54 16.00 -13.91
CA VAL A 348 -1.86 15.51 -12.69
C VAL A 348 -0.72 16.46 -12.37
N ALA A 349 -0.81 17.14 -11.23
CA ALA A 349 0.24 17.99 -10.70
C ALA A 349 1.12 17.22 -9.72
N PHE A 350 2.44 17.32 -9.84
CA PHE A 350 3.39 16.83 -8.85
C PHE A 350 4.07 17.98 -8.14
N CYS A 351 4.25 17.87 -6.83
CA CYS A 351 5.06 18.81 -6.08
C CYS A 351 6.57 18.49 -6.18
N ARG A 352 7.41 19.45 -5.84
CA ARG A 352 8.86 19.27 -5.64
C ARG A 352 9.13 18.61 -4.29
N ALA A 353 10.30 17.99 -4.15
CA ALA A 353 10.78 17.53 -2.86
C ALA A 353 10.76 18.66 -1.82
N GLY A 354 10.34 18.34 -0.60
CA GLY A 354 10.17 19.30 0.48
C GLY A 354 8.91 20.17 0.38
N TRP A 355 7.99 19.87 -0.55
CA TRP A 355 6.69 20.52 -0.71
C TRP A 355 5.56 19.49 -0.56
N ARG A 356 4.34 19.97 -0.29
CA ARG A 356 3.12 19.14 -0.33
C ARG A 356 1.92 19.94 -0.82
N PHE A 357 0.96 19.26 -1.42
CA PHE A 357 -0.34 19.82 -1.70
C PHE A 357 -1.22 19.85 -0.45
N SER A 358 -2.06 20.85 -0.35
CA SER A 358 -3.04 21.03 0.72
C SER A 358 -4.28 21.73 0.14
N ASP A 359 -5.19 20.93 -0.42
CA ASP A 359 -6.40 21.38 -1.07
C ASP A 359 -7.67 20.85 -0.38
N PRO A 360 -8.79 21.55 -0.37
CA PRO A 360 -8.96 22.91 -0.95
C PRO A 360 -8.40 24.04 -0.08
N TYR A 361 -7.91 23.78 1.13
CA TYR A 361 -7.41 24.79 2.07
C TYR A 361 -6.01 24.45 2.55
N VAL A 362 -5.25 25.44 2.95
CA VAL A 362 -3.89 25.30 3.50
C VAL A 362 -3.82 24.32 4.69
N ALA A 363 -4.90 24.19 5.46
CA ALA A 363 -5.00 23.29 6.60
C ALA A 363 -5.53 21.88 6.26
N SER A 364 -5.87 21.60 5.00
CA SER A 364 -6.45 20.30 4.60
C SER A 364 -5.45 19.14 4.72
N ASN A 365 -4.17 19.42 4.52
CA ASN A 365 -3.09 18.46 4.74
C ASN A 365 -2.03 19.03 5.70
N PRO A 366 -2.24 18.95 7.01
CA PRO A 366 -1.36 19.55 8.00
C PRO A 366 -0.06 18.75 8.24
N ILE A 367 0.03 17.53 7.72
CA ILE A 367 1.10 16.57 8.06
C ILE A 367 2.23 16.68 7.05
N PRO A 368 3.50 16.96 7.48
CA PRO A 368 4.64 17.12 6.59
C PRO A 368 5.09 15.86 5.87
N GLY A 369 4.94 14.68 6.49
CA GLY A 369 5.29 13.39 5.88
C GLY A 369 4.43 13.12 4.66
N ASN A 370 5.07 12.87 3.51
CA ASN A 370 4.43 12.96 2.21
C ASN A 370 5.05 11.98 1.20
N HIS A 371 4.26 11.53 0.26
CA HIS A 371 4.65 10.74 -0.91
C HIS A 371 3.73 11.07 -2.09
N GLY A 372 3.81 10.36 -3.20
CA GLY A 372 2.99 10.58 -4.39
C GLY A 372 3.73 11.30 -5.52
N HIS A 373 4.87 11.95 -5.24
CA HIS A 373 5.67 12.74 -6.19
C HIS A 373 7.01 12.07 -6.51
N PRO A 374 7.70 12.45 -7.61
CA PRO A 374 8.89 11.76 -8.10
C PRO A 374 10.05 11.60 -7.11
N ALA A 375 10.17 12.46 -6.08
CA ALA A 375 11.20 12.29 -5.05
C ALA A 375 10.99 10.99 -4.24
N THR A 376 9.80 10.42 -4.23
CA THR A 376 9.45 9.19 -3.51
C THR A 376 9.44 7.94 -4.40
N GLU A 377 9.92 8.03 -5.64
CA GLU A 377 10.08 6.89 -6.54
C GLU A 377 11.10 5.84 -6.07
N PRO A 378 12.30 6.19 -5.56
CA PRO A 378 13.30 5.19 -5.20
C PRO A 378 12.79 4.30 -4.06
N ILE A 379 12.82 2.98 -4.26
CA ILE A 379 12.36 1.99 -3.27
C ILE A 379 13.39 0.89 -3.06
N PRO A 380 13.45 0.26 -1.88
CA PRO A 380 14.13 -1.02 -1.73
C PRO A 380 13.40 -2.09 -2.55
N PHE A 381 14.15 -2.98 -3.18
CA PHE A 381 13.62 -4.16 -3.86
C PHE A 381 14.69 -5.25 -3.87
N PHE A 382 14.41 -6.39 -3.25
CA PHE A 382 15.30 -7.54 -3.27
C PHE A 382 14.54 -8.86 -3.16
N VAL A 383 15.16 -9.91 -3.69
CA VAL A 383 14.64 -11.29 -3.65
C VAL A 383 15.61 -12.14 -2.86
N SER A 384 15.13 -12.81 -1.82
CA SER A 384 15.89 -13.66 -0.92
C SER A 384 15.14 -14.98 -0.66
N GLY A 385 15.59 -15.78 0.27
CA GLY A 385 14.94 -17.02 0.66
C GLY A 385 15.92 -18.20 0.69
N GLY A 386 15.46 -19.34 1.19
CA GLY A 386 16.26 -20.55 1.26
C GLY A 386 16.16 -21.45 0.03
N SER A 387 15.18 -21.19 -0.84
CA SER A 387 14.97 -21.95 -2.07
C SER A 387 16.22 -21.98 -2.95
N PRO A 388 16.57 -23.13 -3.55
CA PRO A 388 17.66 -23.23 -4.52
C PRO A 388 17.40 -22.40 -5.79
N LEU A 389 16.17 -21.97 -6.02
CA LEU A 389 15.82 -21.07 -7.13
C LEU A 389 16.43 -19.67 -6.94
N VAL A 390 16.69 -19.24 -5.71
CA VAL A 390 17.13 -17.86 -5.43
C VAL A 390 18.64 -17.72 -5.61
N VAL A 391 19.06 -16.77 -6.43
CA VAL A 391 20.47 -16.37 -6.55
C VAL A 391 20.91 -15.66 -5.27
N LYS A 392 22.06 -16.05 -4.74
CA LYS A 392 22.59 -15.58 -3.46
C LYS A 392 23.66 -14.51 -3.63
N GLY A 393 23.66 -13.52 -2.71
CA GLY A 393 24.72 -12.53 -2.58
C GLY A 393 24.97 -11.71 -3.84
N SER A 394 23.94 -11.41 -4.60
CA SER A 394 24.04 -10.75 -5.91
C SER A 394 23.47 -9.33 -5.89
N VAL A 395 23.99 -8.48 -6.75
CA VAL A 395 23.46 -7.15 -7.03
C VAL A 395 23.16 -7.09 -8.53
N SER A 396 21.93 -6.75 -8.88
CA SER A 396 21.49 -6.57 -10.26
C SER A 396 21.40 -5.09 -10.62
N SER A 397 21.91 -4.71 -11.78
CA SER A 397 21.75 -3.35 -12.34
C SER A 397 20.40 -3.12 -12.97
N ASP A 398 19.53 -4.13 -13.05
CA ASP A 398 18.18 -4.00 -13.61
C ASP A 398 17.38 -2.98 -12.81
N ALA A 399 16.73 -2.04 -13.49
CA ALA A 399 15.80 -1.10 -12.86
C ALA A 399 14.48 -1.82 -12.57
N ALA A 400 14.38 -2.45 -11.39
CA ALA A 400 13.15 -3.09 -10.95
C ALA A 400 12.05 -2.07 -10.66
N ARG A 401 10.80 -2.48 -10.80
CA ARG A 401 9.61 -1.64 -10.60
C ARG A 401 8.54 -2.41 -9.83
N THR A 402 7.62 -1.71 -9.21
CA THR A 402 6.49 -2.32 -8.50
C THR A 402 5.67 -3.25 -9.40
N ALA A 403 5.46 -2.89 -10.68
CA ALA A 403 4.77 -3.73 -11.66
C ALA A 403 5.51 -5.05 -12.01
N ASP A 404 6.77 -5.21 -11.62
CA ASP A 404 7.57 -6.40 -11.92
C ASP A 404 7.28 -7.58 -10.98
N VAL A 405 6.54 -7.35 -9.89
CA VAL A 405 6.21 -8.38 -8.90
C VAL A 405 5.38 -9.51 -9.53
N ALA A 406 4.26 -9.18 -10.17
CA ALA A 406 3.38 -10.21 -10.77
C ALA A 406 4.08 -11.06 -11.84
N PRO A 407 4.79 -10.50 -12.84
CA PRO A 407 5.51 -11.32 -13.81
C PRO A 407 6.66 -12.12 -13.19
N THR A 408 7.31 -11.62 -12.13
CA THR A 408 8.41 -12.31 -11.45
C THR A 408 7.90 -13.51 -10.65
N ILE A 409 6.93 -13.31 -9.78
CA ILE A 409 6.34 -14.39 -8.97
C ILE A 409 5.55 -15.34 -9.87
N GLY A 410 4.75 -14.82 -10.81
CA GLY A 410 4.04 -15.66 -11.78
C GLY A 410 4.97 -16.57 -12.58
N GLY A 411 6.17 -16.08 -12.92
CA GLY A 411 7.19 -16.86 -13.61
C GLY A 411 7.69 -18.08 -12.82
N ILE A 412 7.76 -17.99 -11.48
CA ILE A 412 8.12 -19.12 -10.59
C ILE A 412 7.13 -20.28 -10.77
N TYR A 413 5.85 -19.94 -10.93
CA TYR A 413 4.75 -20.90 -11.06
C TYR A 413 4.37 -21.19 -12.53
N GLY A 414 5.16 -20.71 -13.50
CA GLY A 414 4.92 -20.94 -14.92
C GLY A 414 3.64 -20.29 -15.45
N LEU A 415 3.18 -19.18 -14.83
CA LEU A 415 2.05 -18.42 -15.35
C LEU A 415 2.41 -17.80 -16.71
N LYS A 416 1.51 -17.95 -17.67
CA LYS A 416 1.59 -17.19 -18.92
C LYS A 416 1.21 -15.72 -18.65
N PRO A 417 1.72 -14.76 -19.42
CA PRO A 417 1.25 -13.38 -19.32
C PRO A 417 -0.28 -13.28 -19.49
N PRO A 418 -0.95 -12.30 -18.88
CA PRO A 418 -2.37 -12.04 -19.11
C PRO A 418 -2.62 -11.54 -20.54
N ALA A 419 -3.89 -11.43 -20.91
CA ALA A 419 -4.28 -10.80 -22.18
C ALA A 419 -3.66 -9.38 -22.29
N GLY A 420 -3.04 -9.06 -23.41
CA GLY A 420 -2.29 -7.82 -23.60
C GLY A 420 -0.93 -7.76 -22.91
N GLY A 421 -0.45 -8.85 -22.30
CA GLY A 421 0.86 -8.95 -21.65
C GLY A 421 0.91 -8.21 -20.30
N TYR A 422 2.10 -8.19 -19.69
CA TYR A 422 2.44 -7.35 -18.57
C TYR A 422 3.09 -6.04 -19.03
N ASP A 423 2.92 -4.97 -18.25
CA ASP A 423 3.73 -3.76 -18.37
C ASP A 423 5.03 -3.87 -17.56
N GLY A 424 5.02 -4.72 -16.53
CA GLY A 424 6.20 -5.11 -15.79
C GLY A 424 7.03 -6.19 -16.48
N THR A 425 8.24 -6.40 -15.99
CA THR A 425 9.21 -7.38 -16.53
C THR A 425 9.67 -8.31 -15.41
N ALA A 426 9.65 -9.63 -15.65
CA ALA A 426 10.15 -10.59 -14.67
C ALA A 426 11.63 -10.38 -14.36
N ARG A 427 11.97 -10.25 -13.08
CA ARG A 427 13.35 -10.06 -12.58
C ARG A 427 14.10 -11.40 -12.54
N ARG A 428 14.40 -11.93 -13.72
CA ARG A 428 15.02 -13.26 -13.88
C ARG A 428 16.42 -13.36 -13.31
N SER A 429 17.14 -12.24 -13.19
CA SER A 429 18.48 -12.18 -12.59
C SER A 429 18.48 -12.59 -11.10
N ALA A 430 17.33 -12.59 -10.44
CA ALA A 430 17.18 -13.07 -9.06
C ALA A 430 17.08 -14.60 -8.94
N PHE A 431 17.00 -15.34 -10.06
CA PHE A 431 16.73 -16.78 -10.06
C PHE A 431 17.80 -17.55 -10.82
N ALA A 432 18.19 -18.71 -10.27
CA ALA A 432 19.05 -19.67 -10.92
C ALA A 432 18.37 -20.21 -12.20
N ARG A 433 19.16 -20.43 -13.24
CA ARG A 433 18.71 -20.98 -14.52
C ARG A 433 18.52 -22.49 -14.45
#